data_f2179450911a9ced6258c76ced19bdca
#
_entry.id   f2179450911a9ced6258c76ced19bdca
#
_cell.length_a   1.000
_cell.length_b   1.000
_cell.length_c   1.000
_cell.angle_alpha   90.00
_cell.angle_beta   90.00
_cell.angle_gamma   90.00
#
_symmetry.space_group_name_H-M   'P 1'
#
loop_
_entity.id
_entity.type
_entity.pdbx_description
1 polymer ?
#
loop_
_entity_poly.entity_id
_entity_poly.type
_entity_poly.pdbx_seq_one_letter_code
_entity_poly.pdbx_strand_id
1 'polypeptide(L)'
;MAKAHTAFICQECGAKFLRWQGQCNECGAWNSLVEEKIVPEKRKSMGMTLNLEGQSKPVLLSQVSAEEDPRFSTGIAEFDQVLGGGLVRGSVVLLGGPPGIGKSTLLLQAASAIGTAQAPVLYVSGEESPRQIKLRAERLGVRSDNITIYAETALEAVENLLEKLTPRLAIIDSIQTMFRSDLDSAPGSVTQVRECAASLMRLAKSSGSAIILVGHVTKGGELAGPRVLEHLVDTVLSFESYGLHNIRALRGIKNRFGNTQETGFFAMEAEGLQSIPDASSFFLAQRAQDITGSLIFPSLEGTRPVLVEVQALATDSYSAQLGAPPTRRSVGVDLNRLGLLLAVLQKRHPQLGIGKCDVYINVAGGLRLNEPALDLPLLLAIASSRANLVIPPDWAALGEVGLGGEVRAVSGLEIRLNELHKMGFRCCLVPARSLNLKSNNFQIHTKGCLPKSLSSKPSPEKMVEPIEEDPIGPLTLGPPINDEAFDFTQLGKNPLLKPASQLPIPTASAQETAQESTDLQKDISIFNVDKTNKTNAEINKNKLQNNTKLQIIPVENLQQALHVLGIKSNRAKNERFTKQNHSQT
;
A
#
# COMPACT_ATOMS: atom_id res chain seq x y z
N MET A 1 50.49 -8.27 22.83
CA MET A 1 49.78 -7.92 21.59
C MET A 1 48.74 -9.02 21.37
N ALA A 2 47.42 -8.71 21.47
CA ALA A 2 46.37 -9.67 21.19
C ALA A 2 46.31 -9.90 19.67
N LYS A 3 46.31 -11.15 19.24
CA LYS A 3 46.22 -11.52 17.81
C LYS A 3 44.84 -11.17 17.29
N ALA A 4 44.78 -10.41 16.21
CA ALA A 4 43.54 -10.20 15.47
C ALA A 4 43.01 -11.57 14.98
N HIS A 5 41.75 -11.88 15.28
CA HIS A 5 41.07 -13.04 14.74
C HIS A 5 40.11 -12.60 13.66
N THR A 6 40.09 -13.27 12.53
CA THR A 6 39.08 -13.08 11.51
C THR A 6 37.84 -13.86 11.88
N ALA A 7 36.66 -13.27 11.69
CA ALA A 7 35.39 -13.95 11.78
C ALA A 7 34.52 -13.62 10.56
N PHE A 8 33.60 -14.50 10.23
CA PHE A 8 32.65 -14.35 9.15
C PHE A 8 31.32 -13.87 9.71
N ILE A 9 30.87 -12.70 9.27
CA ILE A 9 29.62 -12.07 9.75
C ILE A 9 28.59 -12.13 8.65
N CYS A 10 27.41 -12.65 8.98
CA CYS A 10 26.28 -12.65 8.08
C CYS A 10 25.77 -11.22 7.86
N GLN A 11 25.69 -10.76 6.62
CA GLN A 11 25.24 -9.41 6.29
C GLN A 11 23.71 -9.26 6.41
N GLU A 12 22.97 -10.36 6.57
CA GLU A 12 21.51 -10.32 6.74
C GLU A 12 21.08 -10.28 8.22
N CYS A 13 21.68 -11.14 9.06
CA CYS A 13 21.27 -11.25 10.47
C CYS A 13 22.33 -10.86 11.49
N GLY A 14 23.57 -10.56 11.08
CA GLY A 14 24.67 -10.21 11.97
C GLY A 14 25.26 -11.38 12.76
N ALA A 15 24.87 -12.62 12.50
CA ALA A 15 25.42 -13.81 13.16
C ALA A 15 26.90 -13.95 12.83
N LYS A 16 27.72 -14.31 13.86
CA LYS A 16 29.18 -14.44 13.76
C LYS A 16 29.58 -15.90 13.69
N PHE A 17 30.43 -16.26 12.73
CA PHE A 17 30.96 -17.59 12.53
C PHE A 17 32.50 -17.56 12.48
N LEU A 18 33.13 -18.58 13.00
CA LEU A 18 34.60 -18.71 12.98
C LEU A 18 35.13 -19.17 11.62
N ARG A 19 34.29 -19.69 10.74
CA ARG A 19 34.62 -20.19 9.41
C ARG A 19 33.56 -19.76 8.42
N TRP A 20 33.98 -19.56 7.19
CA TRP A 20 33.06 -19.31 6.08
C TRP A 20 32.19 -20.54 5.80
N GLN A 21 30.92 -20.34 5.54
CA GLN A 21 29.95 -21.35 5.11
C GLN A 21 29.03 -20.72 4.07
N GLY A 22 28.60 -21.51 3.07
CA GLY A 22 27.79 -21.00 1.95
C GLY A 22 26.41 -20.50 2.36
N GLN A 23 25.88 -20.97 3.50
CA GLN A 23 24.58 -20.59 4.03
C GLN A 23 24.71 -20.21 5.52
N CYS A 24 24.03 -19.15 5.92
CA CYS A 24 23.95 -18.76 7.33
C CYS A 24 23.04 -19.71 8.11
N ASN A 25 23.54 -20.34 9.17
CA ASN A 25 22.76 -21.30 9.96
C ASN A 25 21.66 -20.64 10.79
N GLU A 26 21.76 -19.32 11.05
CA GLU A 26 20.77 -18.59 11.87
C GLU A 26 19.59 -18.10 11.03
N CYS A 27 19.83 -17.50 9.84
CA CYS A 27 18.77 -16.91 9.03
C CYS A 27 18.53 -17.65 7.69
N GLY A 28 19.34 -18.65 7.36
CA GLY A 28 19.20 -19.41 6.12
C GLY A 28 19.67 -18.70 4.84
N ALA A 29 20.18 -17.47 4.92
CA ALA A 29 20.63 -16.70 3.76
C ALA A 29 21.88 -17.33 3.12
N TRP A 30 21.89 -17.41 1.78
CA TRP A 30 23.02 -17.94 1.01
C TRP A 30 24.02 -16.83 0.66
N ASN A 31 25.33 -17.17 0.67
CA ASN A 31 26.43 -16.27 0.30
C ASN A 31 26.42 -14.90 1.04
N SER A 32 25.89 -14.86 2.25
CA SER A 32 25.73 -13.65 3.07
C SER A 32 26.89 -13.45 4.08
N LEU A 33 27.85 -14.35 4.15
CA LEU A 33 28.94 -14.32 5.11
C LEU A 33 30.15 -13.57 4.52
N VAL A 34 30.50 -12.44 5.17
CA VAL A 34 31.68 -11.61 4.81
C VAL A 34 32.72 -11.71 5.90
N GLU A 35 34.00 -11.82 5.51
CA GLU A 35 35.12 -11.86 6.42
C GLU A 35 35.39 -10.47 7.02
N GLU A 36 35.34 -10.38 8.34
CA GLU A 36 35.69 -9.15 9.10
C GLU A 36 36.80 -9.44 10.10
N LYS A 37 37.75 -8.53 10.23
CA LYS A 37 38.82 -8.61 11.24
C LYS A 37 38.28 -8.16 12.58
N ILE A 38 38.26 -9.06 13.55
CA ILE A 38 37.89 -8.71 14.93
C ILE A 38 39.17 -8.47 15.71
N VAL A 39 39.43 -7.22 16.04
CA VAL A 39 40.43 -6.87 17.07
C VAL A 39 39.79 -7.22 18.41
N PRO A 40 40.44 -8.08 19.25
CA PRO A 40 39.91 -8.37 20.57
C PRO A 40 39.91 -7.07 21.37
N GLU A 41 38.74 -6.53 21.63
CA GLU A 41 38.58 -5.46 22.60
C GLU A 41 39.27 -5.89 23.90
N LYS A 42 40.20 -5.07 24.41
CA LYS A 42 40.50 -5.09 25.82
C LYS A 42 39.16 -4.92 26.53
N ARG A 43 38.61 -6.00 27.05
CA ARG A 43 37.42 -5.99 27.89
C ARG A 43 37.62 -4.98 29.02
N LYS A 44 37.40 -3.72 28.78
CA LYS A 44 36.68 -2.92 29.74
C LYS A 44 35.29 -3.57 29.72
N SER A 45 34.99 -4.30 30.78
CA SER A 45 33.66 -4.80 31.06
C SER A 45 32.73 -3.59 31.22
N MET A 46 32.37 -2.99 30.09
CA MET A 46 31.25 -2.08 30.01
C MET A 46 30.05 -3.01 29.94
N GLY A 47 29.70 -3.55 31.10
CA GLY A 47 28.38 -4.07 31.31
C GLY A 47 27.45 -3.04 30.70
N MET A 48 26.41 -3.53 30.03
CA MET A 48 25.30 -2.73 29.50
C MET A 48 24.49 -2.18 30.69
N THR A 49 25.18 -1.45 31.56
CA THR A 49 24.59 -0.56 32.54
C THR A 49 24.31 0.72 31.76
N LEU A 50 23.04 0.96 31.48
CA LEU A 50 22.54 2.31 31.30
C LEU A 50 23.02 3.09 32.55
N ASN A 51 24.20 3.71 32.49
CA ASN A 51 24.60 4.73 33.44
C ASN A 51 23.76 5.97 33.12
N LEU A 52 22.47 5.86 33.46
CA LEU A 52 21.71 7.00 33.91
C LEU A 52 22.38 7.37 35.24
N GLU A 53 23.25 8.38 35.22
CA GLU A 53 23.77 8.98 36.44
C GLU A 53 22.56 9.32 37.29
N GLY A 54 22.35 8.49 38.33
CA GLY A 54 21.42 8.80 39.39
C GLY A 54 20.47 7.73 39.86
N GLN A 55 20.02 6.71 39.12
CA GLN A 55 19.04 5.78 39.73
C GLN A 55 18.87 4.44 38.98
N SER A 56 19.76 3.50 39.24
CA SER A 56 19.45 2.07 39.03
C SER A 56 19.06 1.41 40.37
N LYS A 57 18.21 2.05 41.16
CA LYS A 57 17.60 1.39 42.33
C LYS A 57 16.38 0.62 41.85
N PRO A 58 16.21 -0.64 42.23
CA PRO A 58 14.98 -1.38 41.94
C PRO A 58 13.79 -0.62 42.57
N VAL A 59 12.78 -0.35 41.72
CA VAL A 59 11.55 0.36 42.12
C VAL A 59 10.39 -0.60 41.98
N LEU A 60 9.48 -0.61 42.95
CA LEU A 60 8.25 -1.39 42.88
C LEU A 60 7.37 -0.84 41.72
N LEU A 61 6.77 -1.72 40.94
CA LEU A 61 5.88 -1.34 39.84
C LEU A 61 4.76 -0.38 40.28
N SER A 62 4.25 -0.55 41.50
CA SER A 62 3.23 0.32 42.13
C SER A 62 3.72 1.75 42.44
N GLN A 63 5.05 1.97 42.46
CA GLN A 63 5.66 3.28 42.72
C GLN A 63 6.06 4.00 41.45
N VAL A 64 5.99 3.33 40.29
CA VAL A 64 6.21 3.95 39.00
C VAL A 64 4.94 4.73 38.62
N SER A 65 5.06 6.05 38.47
CA SER A 65 3.93 6.84 37.99
C SER A 65 3.59 6.39 36.57
N ALA A 66 2.33 6.11 36.31
CA ALA A 66 1.80 5.76 35.01
C ALA A 66 1.52 7.02 34.15
N GLU A 67 2.26 8.11 34.37
CA GLU A 67 2.19 9.26 33.50
C GLU A 67 2.61 8.82 32.11
N GLU A 68 1.75 9.05 31.14
CA GLU A 68 2.08 8.77 29.75
C GLU A 68 3.33 9.56 29.35
N ASP A 69 4.30 8.90 28.71
CA ASP A 69 5.48 9.57 28.18
C ASP A 69 5.05 10.76 27.29
N PRO A 70 5.57 11.98 27.53
CA PRO A 70 5.11 13.17 26.85
C PRO A 70 5.38 13.05 25.36
N ARG A 71 4.30 13.02 24.59
CA ARG A 71 4.33 12.97 23.13
C ARG A 71 4.29 14.38 22.54
N PHE A 72 4.87 14.54 21.36
CA PHE A 72 4.70 15.75 20.59
C PHE A 72 4.34 15.42 19.14
N SER A 73 3.42 16.21 18.60
CA SER A 73 2.93 16.05 17.23
C SER A 73 4.04 16.34 16.22
N THR A 74 4.05 15.59 15.14
CA THR A 74 4.87 15.85 13.96
C THR A 74 4.28 16.94 13.06
N GLY A 75 3.05 17.40 13.35
CA GLY A 75 2.28 18.31 12.51
C GLY A 75 1.64 17.64 11.29
N ILE A 76 1.82 16.33 11.14
CA ILE A 76 1.30 15.52 10.03
C ILE A 76 0.39 14.44 10.62
N ALA A 77 -0.92 14.60 10.50
CA ALA A 77 -1.92 13.75 11.17
C ALA A 77 -1.75 12.25 10.88
N GLU A 78 -1.53 11.88 9.62
CA GLU A 78 -1.33 10.50 9.20
C GLU A 78 -0.02 9.90 9.76
N PHE A 79 1.01 10.73 9.95
CA PHE A 79 2.26 10.30 10.59
C PHE A 79 2.08 10.12 12.09
N ASP A 80 1.42 11.07 12.74
CA ASP A 80 1.11 10.99 14.18
C ASP A 80 0.25 9.77 14.50
N GLN A 81 -0.75 9.45 13.66
CA GLN A 81 -1.59 8.27 13.83
C GLN A 81 -0.76 6.98 13.87
N VAL A 82 0.16 6.79 12.91
CA VAL A 82 1.00 5.58 12.84
C VAL A 82 2.00 5.52 14.01
N LEU A 83 2.45 6.67 14.51
CA LEU A 83 3.29 6.76 15.71
C LEU A 83 2.51 6.48 17.01
N GLY A 84 1.18 6.43 16.95
CA GLY A 84 0.32 6.26 18.12
C GLY A 84 0.04 7.57 18.87
N GLY A 85 -0.03 8.68 18.15
CA GLY A 85 -0.34 10.03 18.65
C GLY A 85 0.86 10.98 18.68
N GLY A 86 1.95 10.66 17.98
CA GLY A 86 3.13 11.51 17.86
C GLY A 86 4.43 10.87 18.38
N LEU A 87 5.51 11.63 18.31
CA LEU A 87 6.84 11.19 18.76
C LEU A 87 6.95 11.24 20.29
N VAL A 88 7.53 10.20 20.88
CA VAL A 88 7.83 10.11 22.31
C VAL A 88 9.24 10.67 22.55
N ARG A 89 9.43 11.44 23.62
CA ARG A 89 10.75 11.95 24.03
C ARG A 89 11.70 10.81 24.35
N GLY A 90 12.94 10.90 23.90
CA GLY A 90 13.97 9.88 24.13
C GLY A 90 13.75 8.58 23.37
N SER A 91 12.77 8.53 22.45
CA SER A 91 12.51 7.36 21.60
C SER A 91 13.37 7.36 20.34
N VAL A 92 13.59 6.16 19.80
CA VAL A 92 14.23 5.96 18.51
C VAL A 92 13.26 5.28 17.54
N VAL A 93 13.01 5.95 16.41
CA VAL A 93 12.15 5.48 15.32
C VAL A 93 13.01 5.12 14.12
N LEU A 94 12.83 3.94 13.56
CA LEU A 94 13.41 3.54 12.27
C LEU A 94 12.36 3.71 11.18
N LEU A 95 12.65 4.56 10.19
CA LEU A 95 11.83 4.75 8.99
C LEU A 95 12.48 4.06 7.80
N GLY A 96 11.94 2.89 7.42
CA GLY A 96 12.39 2.11 6.27
C GLY A 96 11.56 2.38 5.01
N GLY A 97 12.15 2.11 3.85
CA GLY A 97 11.45 2.19 2.57
C GLY A 97 12.40 2.28 1.38
N PRO A 98 11.95 1.97 0.14
CA PRO A 98 12.80 2.03 -1.04
C PRO A 98 13.33 3.46 -1.30
N PRO A 99 14.45 3.59 -2.03
CA PRO A 99 14.93 4.89 -2.49
C PRO A 99 13.85 5.62 -3.29
N GLY A 100 13.77 6.95 -3.14
CA GLY A 100 12.80 7.78 -3.88
C GLY A 100 11.35 7.69 -3.41
N ILE A 101 11.01 6.90 -2.38
CA ILE A 101 9.63 6.75 -1.88
C ILE A 101 9.07 8.04 -1.23
N GLY A 102 9.95 8.93 -0.74
CA GLY A 102 9.56 10.17 -0.08
C GLY A 102 9.96 10.27 1.40
N LYS A 103 10.83 9.39 1.93
CA LYS A 103 11.26 9.42 3.34
C LYS A 103 11.79 10.78 3.77
N SER A 104 12.80 11.29 3.06
CA SER A 104 13.42 12.59 3.34
C SER A 104 12.45 13.77 3.15
N THR A 105 11.47 13.64 2.24
CA THR A 105 10.38 14.62 2.05
C THR A 105 9.48 14.66 3.28
N LEU A 106 8.99 13.50 3.75
CA LEU A 106 8.17 13.40 4.96
C LEU A 106 8.88 14.00 6.18
N LEU A 107 10.17 13.67 6.33
CA LEU A 107 10.94 14.11 7.48
C LEU A 107 11.27 15.60 7.45
N LEU A 108 11.52 16.21 6.28
CA LEU A 108 11.68 17.66 6.16
C LEU A 108 10.38 18.41 6.48
N GLN A 109 9.22 17.90 6.02
CA GLN A 109 7.91 18.48 6.35
C GLN A 109 7.63 18.38 7.86
N ALA A 110 7.91 17.22 8.48
CA ALA A 110 7.78 17.03 9.94
C ALA A 110 8.77 17.94 10.71
N ALA A 111 10.02 18.04 10.27
CA ALA A 111 11.01 18.90 10.88
C ALA A 111 10.58 20.37 10.91
N SER A 112 9.94 20.85 9.83
CA SER A 112 9.40 22.21 9.73
C SER A 112 8.26 22.48 10.73
N ALA A 113 7.42 21.48 10.96
CA ALA A 113 6.29 21.59 11.89
C ALA A 113 6.72 21.49 13.36
N ILE A 114 7.75 20.67 13.65
CA ILE A 114 8.26 20.44 15.01
C ILE A 114 9.20 21.56 15.48
N GLY A 115 10.03 22.07 14.56
CA GLY A 115 11.10 23.02 14.88
C GLY A 115 10.58 24.37 15.38
N THR A 116 11.03 24.78 16.56
CA THR A 116 10.82 26.13 17.13
C THR A 116 12.14 26.70 17.60
N ALA A 117 12.19 28.01 17.87
CA ALA A 117 13.40 28.65 18.38
C ALA A 117 13.89 28.05 19.71
N GLN A 118 12.97 27.56 20.56
CA GLN A 118 13.28 26.92 21.85
C GLN A 118 13.50 25.40 21.73
N ALA A 119 13.13 24.80 20.61
CA ALA A 119 13.19 23.36 20.37
C ALA A 119 13.66 23.09 18.92
N PRO A 120 14.95 23.29 18.61
CA PRO A 120 15.46 23.12 17.26
C PRO A 120 15.40 21.65 16.82
N VAL A 121 15.38 21.43 15.50
CA VAL A 121 15.53 20.12 14.89
C VAL A 121 16.92 20.02 14.27
N LEU A 122 17.59 18.89 14.50
CA LEU A 122 18.87 18.57 13.86
C LEU A 122 18.61 17.58 12.71
N TYR A 123 19.02 17.95 11.50
CA TYR A 123 18.99 17.08 10.33
C TYR A 123 20.42 16.71 9.91
N VAL A 124 20.83 15.47 10.20
CA VAL A 124 22.13 14.92 9.82
C VAL A 124 21.97 14.18 8.50
N SER A 125 22.79 14.54 7.52
CA SER A 125 22.80 13.89 6.21
C SER A 125 24.19 13.32 5.89
N GLY A 126 24.22 12.02 5.59
CA GLY A 126 25.42 11.36 5.09
C GLY A 126 25.46 11.18 3.58
N GLU A 127 24.37 11.56 2.86
CA GLU A 127 24.26 11.35 1.42
C GLU A 127 24.13 12.66 0.64
N GLU A 128 23.43 13.65 1.18
CA GLU A 128 23.13 14.90 0.49
C GLU A 128 23.87 16.09 1.11
N SER A 129 24.34 16.98 0.25
CA SER A 129 24.94 18.25 0.69
C SER A 129 23.89 19.20 1.28
N PRO A 130 24.26 20.15 2.16
CA PRO A 130 23.34 21.14 2.72
C PRO A 130 22.60 21.95 1.64
N ARG A 131 23.26 22.20 0.50
CA ARG A 131 22.65 22.91 -0.64
C ARG A 131 21.51 22.10 -1.28
N GLN A 132 21.69 20.80 -1.44
CA GLN A 132 20.65 19.92 -2.01
C GLN A 132 19.43 19.84 -1.09
N ILE A 133 19.66 19.71 0.23
CA ILE A 133 18.59 19.71 1.22
C ILE A 133 17.86 21.06 1.22
N LYS A 134 18.58 22.17 1.13
CA LYS A 134 17.98 23.52 1.06
C LYS A 134 17.09 23.70 -0.16
N LEU A 135 17.54 23.30 -1.36
CA LEU A 135 16.75 23.35 -2.59
C LEU A 135 15.47 22.50 -2.49
N ARG A 136 15.58 21.33 -1.84
CA ARG A 136 14.39 20.47 -1.57
C ARG A 136 13.44 21.17 -0.60
N ALA A 137 13.94 21.73 0.49
CA ALA A 137 13.14 22.45 1.48
C ALA A 137 12.39 23.64 0.85
N GLU A 138 13.03 24.39 -0.02
CA GLU A 138 12.41 25.51 -0.76
C GLU A 138 11.29 25.05 -1.67
N ARG A 139 11.50 23.97 -2.44
CA ARG A 139 10.46 23.36 -3.28
C ARG A 139 9.25 22.89 -2.47
N LEU A 140 9.47 22.39 -1.26
CA LEU A 140 8.42 21.90 -0.36
C LEU A 140 7.76 23.03 0.46
N GLY A 141 8.18 24.29 0.30
CA GLY A 141 7.70 25.41 1.12
C GLY A 141 8.02 25.27 2.61
N VAL A 142 9.05 24.49 2.95
CA VAL A 142 9.43 24.20 4.33
C VAL A 142 10.10 25.43 4.98
N ARG A 143 9.59 25.83 6.15
CA ARG A 143 10.25 26.86 6.99
C ARG A 143 11.50 26.25 7.60
N SER A 144 12.66 26.85 7.32
CA SER A 144 13.96 26.27 7.66
C SER A 144 14.69 26.96 8.83
N ASP A 145 14.09 27.98 9.45
CA ASP A 145 14.78 28.83 10.45
C ASP A 145 15.17 28.08 11.73
N ASN A 146 14.47 26.99 12.04
CA ASN A 146 14.71 26.18 13.24
C ASN A 146 15.23 24.77 12.91
N ILE A 147 15.72 24.55 11.69
CA ILE A 147 16.30 23.28 11.26
C ILE A 147 17.80 23.49 11.05
N THR A 148 18.60 22.82 11.87
CA THR A 148 20.06 22.79 11.71
C THR A 148 20.43 21.61 10.83
N ILE A 149 21.10 21.86 9.70
CA ILE A 149 21.59 20.82 8.79
C ILE A 149 23.06 20.55 9.11
N TYR A 150 23.41 19.27 9.25
CA TYR A 150 24.79 18.83 9.47
C TYR A 150 25.14 17.70 8.48
N ALA A 151 26.03 18.01 7.53
CA ALA A 151 26.54 17.03 6.57
C ALA A 151 27.76 16.33 7.18
N GLU A 152 27.54 15.20 7.83
CA GLU A 152 28.57 14.45 8.55
C GLU A 152 28.22 12.95 8.58
N THR A 153 29.24 12.11 8.56
CA THR A 153 29.11 10.64 8.62
C THR A 153 29.82 10.02 9.83
N ALA A 154 30.78 10.76 10.45
CA ALA A 154 31.44 10.30 11.67
C ALA A 154 30.49 10.43 12.87
N LEU A 155 30.14 9.30 13.48
CA LEU A 155 29.17 9.27 14.58
C LEU A 155 29.60 10.10 15.77
N GLU A 156 30.90 10.10 16.11
CA GLU A 156 31.43 10.83 17.25
C GLU A 156 31.19 12.35 17.12
N ALA A 157 31.28 12.89 15.89
CA ALA A 157 30.99 14.30 15.64
C ALA A 157 29.48 14.59 15.77
N VAL A 158 28.64 13.67 15.33
CA VAL A 158 27.17 13.77 15.46
C VAL A 158 26.76 13.70 16.94
N GLU A 159 27.31 12.77 17.71
CA GLU A 159 27.05 12.62 19.15
C GLU A 159 27.41 13.90 19.92
N ASN A 160 28.61 14.45 19.69
CA ASN A 160 29.05 15.70 20.31
C ASN A 160 28.12 16.88 19.99
N LEU A 161 27.57 16.93 18.77
CA LEU A 161 26.64 17.99 18.37
C LEU A 161 25.27 17.78 19.03
N LEU A 162 24.77 16.52 19.10
CA LEU A 162 23.51 16.17 19.76
C LEU A 162 23.54 16.51 21.25
N GLU A 163 24.64 16.23 21.95
CA GLU A 163 24.81 16.58 23.37
C GLU A 163 24.83 18.11 23.61
N LYS A 164 25.43 18.88 22.69
CA LYS A 164 25.46 20.34 22.79
C LYS A 164 24.15 21.02 22.48
N LEU A 165 23.44 20.56 21.44
CA LEU A 165 22.20 21.18 20.96
C LEU A 165 20.97 20.70 21.72
N THR A 166 20.99 19.47 22.27
CA THR A 166 19.83 18.80 22.86
C THR A 166 18.54 19.05 22.07
N PRO A 167 18.52 18.69 20.76
CA PRO A 167 17.41 19.03 19.90
C PRO A 167 16.16 18.25 20.31
N ARG A 168 14.96 18.79 20.02
CA ARG A 168 13.71 18.07 20.26
C ARG A 168 13.59 16.82 19.40
N LEU A 169 14.05 16.93 18.14
CA LEU A 169 14.13 15.86 17.17
C LEU A 169 15.49 15.88 16.46
N ALA A 170 16.12 14.74 16.33
CA ALA A 170 17.23 14.52 15.42
C ALA A 170 16.85 13.53 14.32
N ILE A 171 17.19 13.83 13.09
CA ILE A 171 16.98 12.98 11.91
C ILE A 171 18.34 12.55 11.39
N ILE A 172 18.56 11.26 11.21
CA ILE A 172 19.80 10.67 10.65
C ILE A 172 19.47 10.06 9.30
N ASP A 173 19.87 10.72 8.22
CA ASP A 173 19.56 10.33 6.84
C ASP A 173 20.85 10.08 6.02
N SER A 174 21.34 8.83 5.93
CA SER A 174 20.80 7.58 6.42
C SER A 174 21.71 6.92 7.48
N ILE A 175 21.18 5.99 8.26
CA ILE A 175 21.97 5.23 9.24
C ILE A 175 23.07 4.38 8.58
N GLN A 176 22.88 4.00 7.31
CA GLN A 176 23.85 3.21 6.55
C GLN A 176 25.14 3.98 6.21
N THR A 177 25.09 5.30 6.18
CA THR A 177 26.26 6.14 5.89
C THR A 177 27.05 6.48 7.14
N MET A 178 26.47 6.29 8.33
CA MET A 178 27.14 6.56 9.60
C MET A 178 28.22 5.51 9.88
N PHE A 179 29.34 5.96 10.43
CA PHE A 179 30.41 5.07 10.87
C PHE A 179 31.05 5.55 12.17
N ARG A 180 31.58 4.60 12.90
CA ARG A 180 32.43 4.81 14.08
C ARG A 180 33.88 4.54 13.72
N SER A 181 34.75 5.46 14.08
CA SER A 181 36.18 5.36 13.77
C SER A 181 36.93 4.29 14.57
N ASP A 182 36.38 3.86 15.71
CA ASP A 182 36.95 2.80 16.57
C ASP A 182 36.62 1.37 16.09
N LEU A 183 35.84 1.20 15.01
CA LEU A 183 35.51 -0.09 14.43
C LEU A 183 36.22 -0.32 13.09
N ASP A 184 36.91 -1.44 12.94
CA ASP A 184 37.64 -1.79 11.71
C ASP A 184 36.74 -2.20 10.54
N SER A 185 35.42 -2.32 10.76
CA SER A 185 34.46 -2.72 9.73
C SER A 185 34.11 -1.54 8.80
N ALA A 186 33.84 -1.84 7.52
CA ALA A 186 33.52 -0.82 6.52
C ALA A 186 32.21 -0.07 6.87
N PRO A 187 32.10 1.24 6.52
CA PRO A 187 30.82 1.96 6.59
C PRO A 187 29.71 1.20 5.87
N GLY A 188 28.50 1.21 6.43
CA GLY A 188 27.34 0.46 5.89
C GLY A 188 27.31 -1.04 6.19
N SER A 189 28.39 -1.60 6.76
CA SER A 189 28.36 -2.98 7.26
C SER A 189 27.38 -3.13 8.43
N VAL A 190 26.87 -4.36 8.61
CA VAL A 190 25.94 -4.69 9.69
C VAL A 190 26.48 -4.30 11.06
N THR A 191 27.76 -4.51 11.29
CA THR A 191 28.43 -4.17 12.54
C THR A 191 28.42 -2.67 12.79
N GLN A 192 28.80 -1.85 11.79
CA GLN A 192 28.78 -0.39 11.89
C GLN A 192 27.37 0.13 12.14
N VAL A 193 26.41 -0.28 11.33
CA VAL A 193 25.00 0.17 11.43
C VAL A 193 24.40 -0.18 12.79
N ARG A 194 24.69 -1.37 13.31
CA ARG A 194 24.22 -1.82 14.61
C ARG A 194 24.83 -0.99 15.76
N GLU A 195 26.16 -0.81 15.78
CA GLU A 195 26.85 -0.09 16.84
C GLU A 195 26.51 1.41 16.82
N CYS A 196 26.37 2.03 15.61
CA CYS A 196 25.90 3.39 15.47
C CYS A 196 24.49 3.57 16.03
N ALA A 197 23.55 2.68 15.64
CA ALA A 197 22.19 2.75 16.15
C ALA A 197 22.10 2.52 17.67
N ALA A 198 22.90 1.59 18.23
CA ALA A 198 22.95 1.34 19.66
C ALA A 198 23.48 2.55 20.44
N SER A 199 24.45 3.29 19.88
CA SER A 199 24.98 4.50 20.50
C SER A 199 23.97 5.65 20.46
N LEU A 200 23.33 5.89 19.31
CA LEU A 200 22.27 6.88 19.17
C LEU A 200 21.07 6.59 20.07
N MET A 201 20.73 5.30 20.30
CA MET A 201 19.67 4.91 21.22
C MET A 201 20.02 5.25 22.69
N ARG A 202 21.27 5.05 23.10
CA ARG A 202 21.71 5.47 24.43
C ARG A 202 21.61 6.98 24.58
N LEU A 203 22.07 7.71 23.58
CA LEU A 203 22.04 9.16 23.58
C LEU A 203 20.61 9.71 23.58
N ALA A 204 19.69 9.14 22.79
CA ALA A 204 18.28 9.52 22.81
C ALA A 204 17.69 9.44 24.23
N LYS A 205 17.95 8.33 24.94
CA LYS A 205 17.43 8.09 26.30
C LYS A 205 18.06 9.02 27.33
N SER A 206 19.34 9.36 27.21
CA SER A 206 20.00 10.25 28.16
C SER A 206 19.67 11.73 27.93
N SER A 207 19.55 12.18 26.69
CA SER A 207 19.25 13.57 26.33
C SER A 207 17.76 13.90 26.33
N GLY A 208 16.88 12.88 26.22
CA GLY A 208 15.45 13.06 26.00
C GLY A 208 15.09 13.53 24.58
N SER A 209 16.05 13.57 23.65
CA SER A 209 15.81 13.87 22.24
C SER A 209 15.17 12.69 21.52
N ALA A 210 14.10 12.90 20.73
CA ALA A 210 13.62 11.86 19.82
C ALA A 210 14.58 11.74 18.63
N ILE A 211 14.86 10.53 18.18
CA ILE A 211 15.76 10.30 17.03
C ILE A 211 15.01 9.48 15.97
N ILE A 212 15.01 9.95 14.72
CA ILE A 212 14.52 9.19 13.58
C ILE A 212 15.70 8.73 12.72
N LEU A 213 15.86 7.42 12.59
CA LEU A 213 16.85 6.79 11.71
C LEU A 213 16.21 6.46 10.38
N VAL A 214 16.77 6.96 9.28
CA VAL A 214 16.34 6.59 7.93
C VAL A 214 17.08 5.35 7.49
N GLY A 215 16.33 4.34 7.02
CA GLY A 215 16.87 3.10 6.47
C GLY A 215 16.40 2.87 5.02
N HIS A 216 17.25 2.21 4.21
CA HIS A 216 16.87 1.73 2.89
C HIS A 216 16.45 0.26 2.94
N VAL A 217 15.52 -0.15 2.09
CA VAL A 217 15.13 -1.56 1.91
C VAL A 217 15.86 -2.17 0.72
N THR A 218 16.14 -3.48 0.79
CA THR A 218 16.66 -4.25 -0.33
C THR A 218 15.62 -4.45 -1.43
N LYS A 219 16.01 -4.88 -2.63
CA LYS A 219 15.09 -5.21 -3.74
C LYS A 219 14.06 -6.29 -3.38
N GLY A 220 14.26 -7.05 -2.33
CA GLY A 220 13.30 -8.03 -1.80
C GLY A 220 12.21 -7.46 -0.88
N GLY A 221 12.20 -6.14 -0.64
CA GLY A 221 11.23 -5.50 0.28
C GLY A 221 11.59 -5.64 1.76
N GLU A 222 12.69 -6.31 2.10
CA GLU A 222 13.22 -6.36 3.45
C GLU A 222 14.07 -5.11 3.72
N LEU A 223 14.02 -4.58 4.95
CA LEU A 223 14.87 -3.45 5.36
C LEU A 223 16.34 -3.77 5.07
N ALA A 224 16.96 -2.96 4.20
CA ALA A 224 18.39 -3.06 3.90
C ALA A 224 19.18 -2.55 5.09
N GLY A 225 19.67 -3.46 5.82
CA GLY A 225 20.27 -3.28 7.11
C GLY A 225 19.53 -4.20 8.08
N PRO A 226 20.28 -4.85 8.95
CA PRO A 226 19.85 -6.12 9.49
C PRO A 226 18.53 -5.94 10.25
N ARG A 227 17.70 -6.96 10.23
CA ARG A 227 16.62 -7.21 11.21
C ARG A 227 17.06 -6.93 12.65
N VAL A 228 18.35 -6.86 12.86
CA VAL A 228 19.01 -6.44 14.11
C VAL A 228 18.57 -5.04 14.56
N LEU A 229 18.34 -4.07 13.65
CA LEU A 229 17.87 -2.74 14.02
C LEU A 229 16.42 -2.75 14.53
N GLU A 230 15.58 -3.62 13.99
CA GLU A 230 14.18 -3.75 14.42
C GLU A 230 14.07 -4.12 15.90
N HIS A 231 15.02 -4.91 16.42
CA HIS A 231 15.03 -5.30 17.82
C HIS A 231 15.58 -4.19 18.73
N LEU A 232 16.46 -3.33 18.21
CA LEU A 232 17.09 -2.27 18.99
C LEU A 232 16.17 -1.06 19.18
N VAL A 233 15.49 -0.60 18.13
CA VAL A 233 14.68 0.63 18.17
C VAL A 233 13.32 0.42 18.83
N ASP A 234 12.68 1.52 19.23
CA ASP A 234 11.37 1.49 19.90
C ASP A 234 10.22 1.36 18.91
N THR A 235 10.33 2.02 17.76
CA THR A 235 9.32 2.01 16.68
C THR A 235 9.98 1.72 15.34
N VAL A 236 9.35 0.89 14.53
CA VAL A 236 9.75 0.59 13.13
C VAL A 236 8.59 0.91 12.22
N LEU A 237 8.83 1.75 11.24
CA LEU A 237 7.87 2.16 10.24
C LEU A 237 8.36 1.76 8.85
N SER A 238 7.46 1.22 8.02
CA SER A 238 7.70 0.93 6.59
C SER A 238 6.95 1.92 5.73
N PHE A 239 7.65 2.56 4.80
CA PHE A 239 7.07 3.48 3.83
C PHE A 239 7.10 2.84 2.45
N GLU A 240 5.93 2.62 1.86
CA GLU A 240 5.73 1.80 0.66
C GLU A 240 4.89 2.53 -0.38
N SER A 241 5.06 2.13 -1.67
CA SER A 241 4.12 2.54 -2.71
C SER A 241 2.82 1.76 -2.57
N TYR A 242 1.69 2.43 -2.73
CA TYR A 242 0.37 1.84 -2.57
C TYR A 242 -0.45 2.04 -3.84
N GLY A 243 -0.64 0.97 -4.61
CA GLY A 243 -1.35 1.01 -5.88
C GLY A 243 -0.54 1.57 -7.05
N LEU A 244 -1.25 1.97 -8.12
CA LEU A 244 -0.69 2.51 -9.37
C LEU A 244 -0.52 4.04 -9.36
N HIS A 245 -1.08 4.73 -8.39
CA HIS A 245 -1.05 6.18 -8.27
C HIS A 245 0.12 6.65 -7.39
N ASN A 246 0.29 7.97 -7.29
CA ASN A 246 1.28 8.58 -6.40
C ASN A 246 0.95 8.42 -4.90
N ILE A 247 0.25 7.33 -4.53
CA ILE A 247 -0.12 7.06 -3.15
C ILE A 247 1.02 6.31 -2.45
N ARG A 248 1.25 6.70 -1.21
CA ARG A 248 2.20 6.08 -0.30
C ARG A 248 1.48 5.63 0.96
N ALA A 249 1.81 4.45 1.44
CA ALA A 249 1.34 3.94 2.72
C ALA A 249 2.51 3.90 3.73
N LEU A 250 2.30 4.46 4.89
CA LEU A 250 3.19 4.36 6.03
C LEU A 250 2.60 3.37 7.03
N ARG A 251 3.30 2.29 7.30
CA ARG A 251 2.83 1.20 8.17
C ARG A 251 3.69 1.07 9.43
N GLY A 252 3.07 0.86 10.56
CA GLY A 252 3.73 0.45 11.79
C GLY A 252 4.08 -1.04 11.75
N ILE A 253 5.37 -1.38 11.74
CA ILE A 253 5.85 -2.77 11.84
C ILE A 253 6.07 -3.15 13.31
N LYS A 254 6.60 -2.22 14.09
CA LYS A 254 6.82 -2.33 15.53
C LYS A 254 6.54 -0.98 16.18
N ASN A 255 5.84 -0.99 17.30
CA ASN A 255 5.63 0.22 18.10
C ASN A 255 5.49 -0.16 19.59
N ARG A 256 6.44 0.29 20.43
CA ARG A 256 6.38 0.07 21.88
C ARG A 256 5.41 1.00 22.58
N PHE A 257 5.02 2.09 21.90
CA PHE A 257 4.21 3.16 22.48
C PHE A 257 2.78 3.19 21.94
N GLY A 258 2.44 2.31 20.99
CA GLY A 258 1.13 2.31 20.34
C GLY A 258 0.82 1.03 19.58
N ASN A 259 -0.27 1.07 18.83
CA ASN A 259 -0.69 -0.05 18.00
C ASN A 259 0.23 -0.18 16.76
N THR A 260 0.63 -1.40 16.42
CA THR A 260 1.44 -1.70 15.22
C THR A 260 0.61 -1.87 13.95
N GLN A 261 -0.72 -1.90 14.06
CA GLN A 261 -1.61 -2.12 12.91
C GLN A 261 -2.11 -0.83 12.26
N GLU A 262 -1.57 0.33 12.66
CA GLU A 262 -1.96 1.61 12.07
C GLU A 262 -1.30 1.84 10.72
N THR A 263 -2.07 2.41 9.78
CA THR A 263 -1.60 2.76 8.44
C THR A 263 -1.98 4.20 8.12
N GLY A 264 -1.01 5.01 7.71
CA GLY A 264 -1.20 6.37 7.22
C GLY A 264 -1.10 6.41 5.69
N PHE A 265 -1.93 7.21 5.04
CA PHE A 265 -1.93 7.38 3.60
C PHE A 265 -1.53 8.78 3.18
N PHE A 266 -0.70 8.85 2.12
CA PHE A 266 -0.18 10.08 1.57
C PHE A 266 -0.29 10.08 0.05
N ALA A 267 -0.59 11.25 -0.54
CA ALA A 267 -0.40 11.51 -1.96
C ALA A 267 0.96 12.21 -2.15
N MET A 268 1.75 11.76 -3.12
CA MET A 268 2.98 12.44 -3.53
C MET A 268 2.64 13.46 -4.61
N GLU A 269 2.76 14.73 -4.29
CA GLU A 269 2.49 15.84 -5.19
C GLU A 269 3.75 16.69 -5.44
N ALA A 270 3.64 17.71 -6.28
CA ALA A 270 4.77 18.59 -6.59
C ALA A 270 5.29 19.33 -5.35
N GLU A 271 4.36 19.72 -4.47
CA GLU A 271 4.59 20.43 -3.21
C GLU A 271 4.99 19.51 -2.06
N GLY A 272 5.06 18.19 -2.27
CA GLY A 272 5.45 17.20 -1.28
C GLY A 272 4.40 16.14 -0.98
N LEU A 273 4.46 15.58 0.22
CA LEU A 273 3.52 14.58 0.70
C LEU A 273 2.30 15.25 1.34
N GLN A 274 1.13 14.96 0.79
CA GLN A 274 -0.16 15.40 1.32
C GLN A 274 -0.84 14.25 2.04
N SER A 275 -1.32 14.49 3.27
CA SER A 275 -2.08 13.50 4.03
C SER A 275 -3.42 13.18 3.35
N ILE A 276 -3.80 11.89 3.31
CA ILE A 276 -5.10 11.43 2.85
C ILE A 276 -5.90 10.91 4.05
N PRO A 277 -6.61 11.78 4.78
CA PRO A 277 -7.34 11.36 5.99
C PRO A 277 -8.57 10.49 5.66
N ASP A 278 -9.13 10.61 4.48
CA ASP A 278 -10.26 9.81 3.99
C ASP A 278 -9.85 9.04 2.73
N ALA A 279 -9.17 7.90 2.95
CA ALA A 279 -8.73 7.02 1.87
C ALA A 279 -9.92 6.42 1.10
N SER A 280 -11.05 6.14 1.77
CA SER A 280 -12.25 5.60 1.13
C SER A 280 -12.81 6.57 0.10
N SER A 281 -12.98 7.85 0.46
CA SER A 281 -13.43 8.89 -0.48
C SER A 281 -12.47 9.05 -1.66
N PHE A 282 -11.16 8.99 -1.40
CA PHE A 282 -10.14 9.10 -2.44
C PHE A 282 -10.25 7.97 -3.48
N PHE A 283 -10.33 6.70 -3.05
CA PHE A 283 -10.41 5.56 -3.97
C PHE A 283 -11.75 5.46 -4.70
N LEU A 284 -12.83 6.00 -4.13
CA LEU A 284 -14.16 5.98 -4.75
C LEU A 284 -14.45 7.21 -5.63
N ALA A 285 -13.59 8.24 -5.62
CA ALA A 285 -13.81 9.51 -6.32
C ALA A 285 -14.03 9.37 -7.84
N GLN A 286 -13.39 8.36 -8.47
CA GLN A 286 -13.47 8.12 -9.91
C GLN A 286 -14.36 6.93 -10.28
N ARG A 287 -15.16 6.41 -9.34
CA ARG A 287 -16.03 5.28 -9.59
C ARG A 287 -17.11 5.62 -10.61
N ALA A 288 -17.21 4.82 -11.66
CA ALA A 288 -18.33 4.88 -12.60
C ALA A 288 -19.58 4.25 -11.98
N GLN A 289 -20.76 4.83 -12.29
CA GLN A 289 -22.05 4.31 -11.84
C GLN A 289 -22.71 3.48 -12.93
N ASP A 290 -23.63 2.59 -12.53
CA ASP A 290 -24.47 1.80 -13.43
C ASP A 290 -23.72 0.88 -14.42
N ILE A 291 -22.54 0.40 -14.03
CA ILE A 291 -21.77 -0.60 -14.79
C ILE A 291 -21.93 -2.00 -14.21
N THR A 292 -21.94 -3.00 -15.09
CA THR A 292 -21.92 -4.41 -14.68
C THR A 292 -20.52 -4.81 -14.23
N GLY A 293 -20.42 -5.76 -13.29
CA GLY A 293 -19.13 -6.26 -12.84
C GLY A 293 -18.41 -5.38 -11.83
N SER A 294 -19.03 -4.34 -11.28
CA SER A 294 -18.47 -3.47 -10.22
C SER A 294 -19.15 -3.73 -8.88
N LEU A 295 -18.34 -3.91 -7.83
CA LEU A 295 -18.84 -4.03 -6.45
C LEU A 295 -17.83 -3.46 -5.46
N ILE A 296 -18.33 -2.85 -4.38
CA ILE A 296 -17.47 -2.31 -3.33
C ILE A 296 -17.14 -3.38 -2.29
N PHE A 297 -15.86 -3.40 -1.95
CA PHE A 297 -15.28 -4.22 -0.92
C PHE A 297 -14.69 -3.33 0.19
N PRO A 298 -15.14 -3.46 1.45
CA PRO A 298 -14.53 -2.78 2.59
C PRO A 298 -13.29 -3.56 3.05
N SER A 299 -12.12 -3.23 2.50
CA SER A 299 -10.84 -3.80 2.87
C SER A 299 -10.35 -3.30 4.23
N LEU A 300 -9.48 -4.04 4.90
CA LEU A 300 -8.76 -3.60 6.09
C LEU A 300 -7.27 -3.48 5.80
N GLU A 301 -6.75 -2.27 5.99
CA GLU A 301 -5.32 -2.00 5.99
C GLU A 301 -4.84 -1.80 7.42
N GLY A 302 -4.43 -2.91 8.05
CA GLY A 302 -4.23 -2.96 9.49
C GLY A 302 -5.55 -2.84 10.26
N THR A 303 -5.73 -1.77 11.03
CA THR A 303 -7.01 -1.45 11.71
C THR A 303 -7.88 -0.50 10.91
N ARG A 304 -7.36 0.10 9.83
CA ARG A 304 -8.04 1.13 9.04
C ARG A 304 -8.90 0.51 7.94
N PRO A 305 -10.22 0.74 7.93
CA PRO A 305 -11.06 0.32 6.83
C PRO A 305 -10.86 1.25 5.62
N VAL A 306 -10.80 0.66 4.42
CA VAL A 306 -10.67 1.37 3.15
C VAL A 306 -11.65 0.75 2.16
N LEU A 307 -12.53 1.56 1.58
CA LEU A 307 -13.48 1.09 0.57
C LEU A 307 -12.81 1.05 -0.79
N VAL A 308 -12.82 -0.12 -1.41
CA VAL A 308 -12.14 -0.37 -2.69
C VAL A 308 -13.14 -0.94 -3.68
N GLU A 309 -13.11 -0.45 -4.92
CA GLU A 309 -13.90 -1.00 -6.01
C GLU A 309 -13.20 -2.23 -6.60
N VAL A 310 -13.94 -3.33 -6.68
CA VAL A 310 -13.55 -4.56 -7.38
C VAL A 310 -14.31 -4.62 -8.70
N GLN A 311 -13.57 -4.66 -9.80
CA GLN A 311 -14.11 -4.70 -11.15
C GLN A 311 -13.83 -6.06 -11.79
N ALA A 312 -14.82 -6.65 -12.44
CA ALA A 312 -14.72 -7.91 -13.16
C ALA A 312 -15.31 -7.78 -14.56
N LEU A 313 -14.63 -8.32 -15.55
CA LEU A 313 -15.13 -8.51 -16.90
C LEU A 313 -15.10 -9.99 -17.22
N ALA A 314 -16.27 -10.57 -17.52
CA ALA A 314 -16.43 -11.96 -17.94
C ALA A 314 -17.13 -12.00 -19.30
N THR A 315 -16.39 -12.40 -20.34
CA THR A 315 -16.86 -12.45 -21.72
C THR A 315 -16.67 -13.84 -22.31
N ASP A 316 -17.41 -14.18 -23.37
CA ASP A 316 -17.22 -15.46 -24.04
C ASP A 316 -15.81 -15.54 -24.64
N SER A 317 -15.12 -16.66 -24.39
CA SER A 317 -13.73 -16.85 -24.84
C SER A 317 -13.69 -17.38 -26.26
N TYR A 318 -13.05 -16.61 -27.15
CA TYR A 318 -12.77 -17.08 -28.52
C TYR A 318 -11.80 -18.26 -28.51
N SER A 319 -10.78 -18.23 -27.67
CA SER A 319 -9.83 -19.35 -27.51
C SER A 319 -10.50 -20.64 -27.05
N ALA A 320 -11.46 -20.55 -26.13
CA ALA A 320 -12.22 -21.73 -25.69
C ALA A 320 -13.10 -22.33 -26.79
N GLN A 321 -13.58 -21.53 -27.73
CA GLN A 321 -14.30 -22.02 -28.91
C GLN A 321 -13.38 -22.83 -29.84
N LEU A 322 -12.09 -22.51 -29.87
CA LEU A 322 -11.06 -23.23 -30.65
C LEU A 322 -10.41 -24.37 -29.85
N GLY A 323 -10.94 -24.72 -28.68
CA GLY A 323 -10.41 -25.81 -27.84
C GLY A 323 -9.22 -25.44 -26.96
N ALA A 324 -8.80 -24.18 -26.94
CA ALA A 324 -7.74 -23.67 -26.07
C ALA A 324 -8.30 -23.20 -24.72
N PRO A 325 -7.50 -23.16 -23.64
CA PRO A 325 -7.98 -22.69 -22.34
C PRO A 325 -8.34 -21.20 -22.39
N PRO A 326 -9.42 -20.78 -21.72
CA PRO A 326 -9.81 -19.37 -21.66
C PRO A 326 -8.80 -18.54 -20.84
N THR A 327 -8.71 -17.25 -21.17
CA THR A 327 -7.79 -16.30 -20.53
C THR A 327 -8.24 -15.96 -19.11
N ARG A 328 -7.29 -15.94 -18.17
CA ARG A 328 -7.48 -15.49 -16.80
C ARG A 328 -6.44 -14.42 -16.49
N ARG A 329 -6.86 -13.19 -16.22
CA ARG A 329 -5.96 -12.10 -15.84
C ARG A 329 -6.49 -11.38 -14.61
N SER A 330 -5.58 -10.99 -13.73
CA SER A 330 -5.92 -10.31 -12.50
C SER A 330 -4.90 -9.21 -12.19
N VAL A 331 -5.40 -8.05 -11.85
CA VAL A 331 -4.63 -6.95 -11.26
C VAL A 331 -5.16 -6.72 -9.85
N GLY A 332 -4.28 -6.85 -8.87
CA GLY A 332 -4.61 -6.65 -7.47
C GLY A 332 -5.10 -7.88 -6.70
N VAL A 333 -5.32 -9.02 -7.35
CA VAL A 333 -5.75 -10.28 -6.72
C VAL A 333 -4.82 -11.42 -7.14
N ASP A 334 -4.52 -12.34 -6.24
CA ASP A 334 -3.72 -13.54 -6.55
C ASP A 334 -4.41 -14.42 -7.60
N LEU A 335 -3.67 -14.81 -8.65
CA LEU A 335 -4.23 -15.57 -9.77
C LEU A 335 -4.61 -17.00 -9.38
N ASN A 336 -3.89 -17.63 -8.43
CA ASN A 336 -4.22 -18.98 -7.95
C ASN A 336 -5.52 -18.94 -7.14
N ARG A 337 -5.68 -17.90 -6.29
CA ARG A 337 -6.93 -17.69 -5.54
C ARG A 337 -8.12 -17.49 -6.49
N LEU A 338 -7.94 -16.65 -7.51
CA LEU A 338 -8.96 -16.45 -8.55
C LEU A 338 -9.32 -17.77 -9.23
N GLY A 339 -8.34 -18.60 -9.59
CA GLY A 339 -8.57 -19.91 -10.20
C GLY A 339 -9.46 -20.84 -9.35
N LEU A 340 -9.20 -20.90 -8.02
CA LEU A 340 -10.01 -21.66 -7.08
C LEU A 340 -11.45 -21.12 -7.01
N LEU A 341 -11.63 -19.82 -6.93
CA LEU A 341 -12.94 -19.18 -6.85
C LEU A 341 -13.77 -19.40 -8.12
N LEU A 342 -13.14 -19.31 -9.31
CA LEU A 342 -13.80 -19.62 -10.58
C LEU A 342 -14.25 -21.08 -10.66
N ALA A 343 -13.48 -22.02 -10.13
CA ALA A 343 -13.88 -23.43 -10.06
C ALA A 343 -15.12 -23.62 -9.14
N VAL A 344 -15.14 -22.93 -7.98
CA VAL A 344 -16.32 -22.92 -7.09
C VAL A 344 -17.54 -22.35 -7.81
N LEU A 345 -17.41 -21.20 -8.46
CA LEU A 345 -18.50 -20.55 -9.19
C LEU A 345 -19.04 -21.45 -10.31
N GLN A 346 -18.15 -22.04 -11.12
CA GLN A 346 -18.52 -22.97 -12.19
C GLN A 346 -19.26 -24.21 -11.63
N LYS A 347 -18.78 -24.77 -10.51
CA LYS A 347 -19.40 -25.97 -9.91
C LYS A 347 -20.77 -25.68 -9.29
N ARG A 348 -20.92 -24.51 -8.64
CA ARG A 348 -22.14 -24.12 -7.92
C ARG A 348 -23.20 -23.47 -8.83
N HIS A 349 -22.74 -22.77 -9.88
CA HIS A 349 -23.59 -22.06 -10.85
C HIS A 349 -23.16 -22.35 -12.30
N PRO A 350 -23.28 -23.60 -12.78
CA PRO A 350 -22.82 -23.98 -14.12
C PRO A 350 -23.52 -23.21 -15.24
N GLN A 351 -24.75 -22.70 -14.98
CA GLN A 351 -25.49 -21.88 -15.95
C GLN A 351 -24.81 -20.56 -16.33
N LEU A 352 -23.89 -20.05 -15.53
CA LEU A 352 -23.08 -18.87 -15.89
C LEU A 352 -22.02 -19.19 -16.96
N GLY A 353 -21.70 -20.46 -17.17
CA GLY A 353 -20.77 -20.90 -18.21
C GLY A 353 -19.32 -20.39 -18.01
N ILE A 354 -18.93 -20.04 -16.78
CA ILE A 354 -17.63 -19.41 -16.45
C ILE A 354 -16.43 -20.22 -16.95
N GLY A 355 -16.56 -21.54 -17.05
CA GLY A 355 -15.49 -22.40 -17.58
C GLY A 355 -15.10 -22.08 -19.03
N LYS A 356 -15.98 -21.45 -19.80
CA LYS A 356 -15.77 -21.07 -21.21
C LYS A 356 -15.60 -19.55 -21.41
N CYS A 357 -15.49 -18.77 -20.34
CA CYS A 357 -15.35 -17.32 -20.41
C CYS A 357 -13.92 -16.87 -20.15
N ASP A 358 -13.46 -15.87 -20.85
CA ASP A 358 -12.32 -15.07 -20.44
C ASP A 358 -12.72 -14.21 -19.24
N VAL A 359 -11.87 -14.14 -18.22
CA VAL A 359 -12.14 -13.39 -16.99
C VAL A 359 -10.97 -12.46 -16.70
N TYR A 360 -11.32 -11.19 -16.56
CA TYR A 360 -10.39 -10.12 -16.23
C TYR A 360 -10.84 -9.47 -14.93
N ILE A 361 -9.92 -9.31 -13.98
CA ILE A 361 -10.16 -8.68 -12.69
C ILE A 361 -9.26 -7.47 -12.56
N ASN A 362 -9.82 -6.39 -12.04
CA ASN A 362 -9.09 -5.19 -11.69
C ASN A 362 -9.57 -4.67 -10.32
N VAL A 363 -8.63 -4.47 -9.41
CA VAL A 363 -8.86 -3.72 -8.18
C VAL A 363 -8.55 -2.26 -8.47
N ALA A 364 -9.54 -1.39 -8.31
CA ALA A 364 -9.39 0.03 -8.59
C ALA A 364 -8.23 0.64 -7.78
N GLY A 365 -7.49 1.56 -8.39
CA GLY A 365 -6.30 2.15 -7.78
C GLY A 365 -5.06 1.24 -7.79
N GLY A 366 -5.11 0.04 -8.42
CA GLY A 366 -3.98 -0.89 -8.52
C GLY A 366 -3.55 -1.49 -7.19
N LEU A 367 -4.44 -1.52 -6.21
CA LEU A 367 -4.19 -2.09 -4.89
C LEU A 367 -4.04 -3.61 -4.95
N ARG A 368 -3.16 -4.17 -4.12
CA ARG A 368 -3.02 -5.62 -3.96
C ARG A 368 -3.77 -6.06 -2.71
N LEU A 369 -4.85 -6.82 -2.91
CA LEU A 369 -5.71 -7.33 -1.85
C LEU A 369 -5.47 -8.83 -1.67
N ASN A 370 -4.93 -9.22 -0.52
CA ASN A 370 -4.62 -10.62 -0.21
C ASN A 370 -5.55 -11.21 0.85
N GLU A 371 -6.56 -10.46 1.30
CA GLU A 371 -7.45 -10.93 2.36
C GLU A 371 -8.59 -11.83 1.83
N PRO A 372 -8.89 -12.95 2.52
CA PRO A 372 -9.96 -13.85 2.12
C PRO A 372 -11.37 -13.22 2.09
N ALA A 373 -11.57 -12.14 2.83
CA ALA A 373 -12.85 -11.40 2.85
C ALA A 373 -13.27 -10.88 1.47
N LEU A 374 -12.33 -10.77 0.52
CA LEU A 374 -12.52 -10.35 -0.87
C LEU A 374 -13.24 -11.41 -1.73
N ASP A 375 -13.28 -12.68 -1.34
CA ASP A 375 -13.77 -13.77 -2.19
C ASP A 375 -15.21 -13.55 -2.64
N LEU A 376 -16.09 -13.21 -1.69
CA LEU A 376 -17.51 -13.00 -1.99
C LEU A 376 -17.74 -11.83 -2.95
N PRO A 377 -17.20 -10.60 -2.69
CA PRO A 377 -17.32 -9.49 -3.63
C PRO A 377 -16.78 -9.82 -5.02
N LEU A 378 -15.66 -10.52 -5.10
CA LEU A 378 -15.05 -10.91 -6.37
C LEU A 378 -15.98 -11.84 -7.19
N LEU A 379 -16.54 -12.87 -6.55
CA LEU A 379 -17.48 -13.81 -7.19
C LEU A 379 -18.76 -13.12 -7.63
N LEU A 380 -19.27 -12.18 -6.84
CA LEU A 380 -20.47 -11.40 -7.16
C LEU A 380 -20.23 -10.45 -8.34
N ALA A 381 -19.06 -9.80 -8.40
CA ALA A 381 -18.67 -8.95 -9.51
C ALA A 381 -18.54 -9.76 -10.82
N ILE A 382 -17.89 -10.93 -10.79
CA ILE A 382 -17.78 -11.83 -11.94
C ILE A 382 -19.16 -12.28 -12.41
N ALA A 383 -20.03 -12.70 -11.50
CA ALA A 383 -21.37 -13.14 -11.81
C ALA A 383 -22.26 -12.02 -12.36
N SER A 384 -22.13 -10.80 -11.82
CA SER A 384 -22.79 -9.58 -12.31
C SER A 384 -22.39 -9.28 -13.76
N SER A 385 -21.09 -9.25 -14.06
CA SER A 385 -20.56 -9.05 -15.40
C SER A 385 -21.09 -10.12 -16.37
N ARG A 386 -21.02 -11.40 -16.00
CA ARG A 386 -21.46 -12.51 -16.85
C ARG A 386 -22.97 -12.53 -17.10
N ALA A 387 -23.76 -12.13 -16.10
CA ALA A 387 -25.21 -12.06 -16.20
C ALA A 387 -25.71 -10.74 -16.81
N ASN A 388 -24.81 -9.82 -17.15
CA ASN A 388 -25.10 -8.44 -17.58
C ASN A 388 -26.08 -7.71 -16.63
N LEU A 389 -25.84 -7.82 -15.31
CA LEU A 389 -26.71 -7.31 -14.26
C LEU A 389 -25.97 -6.26 -13.45
N VAL A 390 -26.50 -5.04 -13.41
CA VAL A 390 -25.92 -3.94 -12.60
C VAL A 390 -26.20 -4.18 -11.14
N ILE A 391 -25.16 -4.17 -10.30
CA ILE A 391 -25.28 -4.14 -8.84
C ILE A 391 -25.46 -2.68 -8.43
N PRO A 392 -26.43 -2.34 -7.56
CA PRO A 392 -26.65 -0.97 -7.14
C PRO A 392 -25.36 -0.34 -6.57
N PRO A 393 -25.04 0.92 -6.91
CA PRO A 393 -23.76 1.54 -6.56
C PRO A 393 -23.53 1.73 -5.04
N ASP A 394 -24.58 1.69 -4.25
CA ASP A 394 -24.57 1.80 -2.80
C ASP A 394 -24.61 0.44 -2.08
N TRP A 395 -24.27 -0.63 -2.81
CA TRP A 395 -24.11 -1.98 -2.27
C TRP A 395 -22.65 -2.33 -2.09
N ALA A 396 -22.38 -3.11 -1.04
CA ALA A 396 -21.09 -3.70 -0.76
C ALA A 396 -21.25 -5.18 -0.39
N ALA A 397 -20.17 -5.92 -0.42
CA ALA A 397 -20.14 -7.29 0.08
C ALA A 397 -18.79 -7.59 0.73
N LEU A 398 -18.78 -8.59 1.61
CA LEU A 398 -17.56 -9.16 2.19
C LEU A 398 -17.81 -10.58 2.67
N GLY A 399 -16.80 -11.44 2.59
CA GLY A 399 -16.89 -12.82 3.05
C GLY A 399 -15.86 -13.72 2.41
N GLU A 400 -15.28 -14.64 3.16
CA GLU A 400 -14.46 -15.72 2.62
C GLU A 400 -15.37 -16.79 2.01
N VAL A 401 -15.01 -17.34 0.85
CA VAL A 401 -15.77 -18.42 0.21
C VAL A 401 -14.95 -19.70 0.20
N GLY A 402 -15.45 -20.73 0.90
CA GLY A 402 -14.84 -22.04 0.90
C GLY A 402 -15.12 -22.84 -0.37
N LEU A 403 -14.38 -23.93 -0.59
CA LEU A 403 -14.52 -24.81 -1.76
C LEU A 403 -15.90 -25.46 -1.87
N GLY A 404 -16.62 -25.59 -0.75
CA GLY A 404 -18.03 -26.00 -0.72
C GLY A 404 -19.00 -24.92 -1.16
N GLY A 405 -18.55 -23.67 -1.36
CA GLY A 405 -19.39 -22.52 -1.65
C GLY A 405 -20.05 -21.91 -0.40
N GLU A 406 -19.64 -22.36 0.79
CA GLU A 406 -20.04 -21.74 2.06
C GLU A 406 -19.37 -20.38 2.23
N VAL A 407 -20.09 -19.42 2.84
CA VAL A 407 -19.56 -18.10 3.19
C VAL A 407 -19.16 -18.11 4.66
N ARG A 408 -17.86 -17.84 4.91
CA ARG A 408 -17.23 -17.90 6.23
C ARG A 408 -17.08 -16.54 6.84
N ALA A 409 -17.02 -16.52 8.18
CA ALA A 409 -16.79 -15.32 8.97
C ALA A 409 -15.43 -14.68 8.65
N VAL A 410 -15.40 -13.35 8.74
CA VAL A 410 -14.20 -12.54 8.51
C VAL A 410 -13.90 -11.66 9.71
N SER A 411 -12.65 -11.25 9.85
CA SER A 411 -12.21 -10.35 10.91
C SER A 411 -12.68 -8.91 10.69
N GLY A 412 -12.84 -8.15 11.79
CA GLY A 412 -13.09 -6.71 11.74
C GLY A 412 -14.43 -6.31 11.10
N LEU A 413 -15.45 -7.18 11.13
CA LEU A 413 -16.74 -6.91 10.48
C LEU A 413 -17.34 -5.56 10.89
N GLU A 414 -17.38 -5.27 12.19
CA GLU A 414 -18.01 -4.04 12.70
C GLU A 414 -17.31 -2.78 12.21
N ILE A 415 -15.98 -2.78 12.16
CA ILE A 415 -15.18 -1.64 11.67
C ILE A 415 -15.46 -1.39 10.19
N ARG A 416 -15.55 -2.46 9.38
CA ARG A 416 -15.87 -2.40 7.94
C ARG A 416 -17.27 -1.83 7.70
N LEU A 417 -18.25 -2.29 8.48
CA LEU A 417 -19.63 -1.83 8.36
C LEU A 417 -19.81 -0.38 8.81
N ASN A 418 -19.08 0.05 9.85
CA ASN A 418 -19.09 1.44 10.29
C ASN A 418 -18.55 2.37 9.19
N GLU A 419 -17.50 1.98 8.46
CA GLU A 419 -16.98 2.78 7.34
C GLU A 419 -17.99 2.83 6.18
N LEU A 420 -18.63 1.71 5.83
CA LEU A 420 -19.69 1.69 4.83
C LEU A 420 -20.86 2.62 5.22
N HIS A 421 -21.27 2.59 6.48
CA HIS A 421 -22.33 3.47 6.98
C HIS A 421 -21.91 4.94 6.92
N LYS A 422 -20.70 5.28 7.37
CA LYS A 422 -20.10 6.62 7.29
C LYS A 422 -20.08 7.15 5.85
N MET A 423 -19.77 6.28 4.89
CA MET A 423 -19.70 6.62 3.46
C MET A 423 -21.08 6.61 2.75
N GLY A 424 -22.17 6.36 3.49
CA GLY A 424 -23.54 6.43 2.98
C GLY A 424 -24.01 5.22 2.16
N PHE A 425 -23.35 4.06 2.30
CA PHE A 425 -23.81 2.82 1.69
C PHE A 425 -25.10 2.36 2.33
N ARG A 426 -26.01 1.82 1.50
CA ARG A 426 -27.34 1.37 1.98
C ARG A 426 -27.39 -0.11 2.30
N CYS A 427 -26.60 -0.94 1.63
CA CYS A 427 -26.70 -2.38 1.76
C CYS A 427 -25.32 -3.06 1.77
N CYS A 428 -25.18 -4.10 2.62
CA CYS A 428 -23.99 -4.95 2.64
C CYS A 428 -24.34 -6.43 2.80
N LEU A 429 -23.83 -7.29 1.91
CA LEU A 429 -23.90 -8.75 2.06
C LEU A 429 -22.76 -9.20 2.97
N VAL A 430 -23.09 -9.94 4.02
CA VAL A 430 -22.13 -10.39 5.03
C VAL A 430 -22.29 -11.87 5.35
N PRO A 431 -21.26 -12.55 5.89
CA PRO A 431 -21.38 -13.92 6.37
C PRO A 431 -22.42 -14.05 7.49
N ALA A 432 -23.38 -14.94 7.37
CA ALA A 432 -24.44 -15.13 8.37
C ALA A 432 -23.92 -15.50 9.77
N ARG A 433 -22.74 -16.13 9.86
CA ARG A 433 -22.13 -16.57 11.12
C ARG A 433 -21.40 -15.45 11.87
N SER A 434 -21.31 -14.23 11.33
CA SER A 434 -20.56 -13.10 11.91
C SER A 434 -21.41 -12.09 12.67
N LEU A 435 -22.69 -12.35 12.94
CA LEU A 435 -23.69 -11.36 13.35
C LEU A 435 -23.70 -10.96 14.85
N ASN A 436 -22.58 -11.06 15.58
CA ASN A 436 -22.49 -10.51 16.94
C ASN A 436 -22.14 -9.01 16.89
N LEU A 437 -23.04 -8.18 16.34
CA LEU A 437 -22.84 -6.74 16.17
C LEU A 437 -23.35 -5.98 17.41
N LYS A 438 -22.54 -5.06 17.93
CA LYS A 438 -22.87 -4.23 19.10
C LYS A 438 -23.46 -2.86 18.75
N SER A 439 -23.32 -2.42 17.49
CA SER A 439 -23.71 -1.07 17.06
C SER A 439 -25.19 -0.97 16.67
N ASN A 440 -25.84 0.13 17.09
CA ASN A 440 -27.22 0.46 16.74
C ASN A 440 -27.39 1.03 15.31
N ASN A 441 -26.30 1.18 14.56
CA ASN A 441 -26.29 1.78 13.22
C ASN A 441 -26.73 0.80 12.11
N PHE A 442 -26.99 -0.46 12.46
CA PHE A 442 -27.27 -1.52 11.50
C PHE A 442 -28.68 -2.07 11.63
N GLN A 443 -29.26 -2.44 10.50
CA GLN A 443 -30.51 -3.18 10.43
C GLN A 443 -30.28 -4.54 9.77
N ILE A 444 -30.43 -5.61 10.54
CA ILE A 444 -30.24 -6.97 10.04
C ILE A 444 -31.55 -7.46 9.39
N HIS A 445 -31.48 -7.85 8.11
CA HIS A 445 -32.59 -8.50 7.44
C HIS A 445 -32.58 -10.00 7.72
N THR A 446 -33.61 -10.51 8.36
CA THR A 446 -33.83 -11.95 8.53
C THR A 446 -34.13 -12.62 7.19
N LYS A 447 -33.71 -13.89 7.05
CA LYS A 447 -33.81 -14.73 5.83
C LYS A 447 -35.10 -14.48 5.05
N GLY A 448 -34.98 -14.07 3.79
CA GLY A 448 -36.04 -14.12 2.79
C GLY A 448 -36.75 -12.82 2.42
N CYS A 449 -36.54 -11.71 3.12
CA CYS A 449 -37.11 -10.42 2.76
C CYS A 449 -36.08 -9.50 2.10
N LEU A 450 -36.09 -9.44 0.78
CA LEU A 450 -35.51 -8.28 0.07
C LEU A 450 -36.35 -7.05 0.45
N PRO A 451 -35.73 -5.91 0.81
CA PRO A 451 -36.43 -4.66 1.01
C PRO A 451 -37.26 -4.33 -0.23
N LYS A 452 -38.55 -3.97 -0.07
CA LYS A 452 -39.44 -3.64 -1.20
C LYS A 452 -38.88 -2.54 -2.10
N SER A 453 -38.02 -1.67 -1.57
CA SER A 453 -37.26 -0.65 -2.32
C SER A 453 -36.25 -1.20 -3.33
N LEU A 454 -35.82 -2.47 -3.19
CA LEU A 454 -34.86 -3.12 -4.09
C LEU A 454 -35.56 -3.96 -5.18
N SER A 455 -36.89 -4.09 -5.12
CA SER A 455 -37.73 -4.84 -6.10
C SER A 455 -38.18 -3.95 -7.27
N SER A 456 -37.91 -2.67 -7.30
CA SER A 456 -38.18 -1.82 -8.45
C SER A 456 -37.25 -2.22 -9.60
N LYS A 457 -37.77 -2.95 -10.57
CA LYS A 457 -37.16 -3.14 -11.88
C LYS A 457 -36.79 -1.74 -12.42
N PRO A 458 -35.60 -1.54 -13.00
CA PRO A 458 -35.39 -0.37 -13.83
C PRO A 458 -36.51 -0.33 -14.88
N SER A 459 -37.11 0.84 -15.07
CA SER A 459 -38.11 1.06 -16.11
C SER A 459 -37.53 0.65 -17.48
N PRO A 460 -38.32 -0.02 -18.34
CA PRO A 460 -37.82 -0.52 -19.63
C PRO A 460 -37.70 0.56 -20.72
N GLU A 461 -37.49 1.81 -20.32
CA GLU A 461 -37.31 2.92 -21.25
C GLU A 461 -35.84 3.29 -21.36
N LYS A 462 -35.13 2.55 -22.17
CA LYS A 462 -34.02 2.88 -23.09
C LYS A 462 -33.35 1.56 -23.56
N MET A 463 -34.13 0.71 -24.22
CA MET A 463 -33.53 -0.14 -25.23
C MET A 463 -33.11 0.78 -26.36
N VAL A 464 -31.80 0.96 -26.54
CA VAL A 464 -31.25 1.48 -27.78
C VAL A 464 -31.73 0.55 -28.88
N GLU A 465 -32.47 1.10 -29.86
CA GLU A 465 -32.88 0.36 -31.05
C GLU A 465 -31.63 -0.24 -31.69
N PRO A 466 -31.70 -1.46 -32.25
CA PRO A 466 -30.60 -2.04 -33.00
C PRO A 466 -30.29 -1.09 -34.14
N ILE A 467 -29.05 -0.66 -34.26
CA ILE A 467 -28.54 0.02 -35.45
C ILE A 467 -28.73 -1.01 -36.58
N GLU A 468 -29.59 -0.72 -37.54
CA GLU A 468 -29.71 -1.49 -38.78
C GLU A 468 -28.34 -1.47 -39.46
N GLU A 469 -27.69 -2.63 -39.53
CA GLU A 469 -26.47 -2.83 -40.32
C GLU A 469 -26.87 -2.74 -41.80
N ASP A 470 -26.40 -1.71 -42.50
CA ASP A 470 -26.44 -1.67 -43.92
C ASP A 470 -25.74 -2.91 -44.51
N PRO A 471 -26.31 -3.59 -45.50
CA PRO A 471 -25.73 -4.79 -46.05
C PRO A 471 -24.39 -4.47 -46.74
N ILE A 472 -23.29 -4.94 -46.10
CA ILE A 472 -21.95 -4.88 -46.67
C ILE A 472 -21.98 -5.68 -47.98
N GLY A 473 -21.83 -4.97 -49.11
CA GLY A 473 -21.70 -5.58 -50.44
C GLY A 473 -20.50 -6.54 -50.49
N PRO A 474 -20.47 -7.49 -51.45
CA PRO A 474 -19.48 -8.55 -51.46
C PRO A 474 -18.06 -7.97 -51.61
N LEU A 475 -17.21 -8.24 -50.63
CA LEU A 475 -15.78 -7.98 -50.65
C LEU A 475 -15.16 -8.78 -51.82
N THR A 476 -14.73 -8.10 -52.85
CA THR A 476 -13.88 -8.67 -53.90
C THR A 476 -12.52 -9.01 -53.31
N LEU A 477 -12.23 -10.31 -53.20
CA LEU A 477 -10.92 -10.85 -52.85
C LEU A 477 -9.90 -10.41 -53.90
N GLY A 478 -8.90 -9.63 -53.51
CA GLY A 478 -7.72 -9.36 -54.30
C GLY A 478 -6.91 -10.64 -54.57
N PRO A 479 -6.02 -10.65 -55.58
CA PRO A 479 -5.27 -11.83 -55.99
C PRO A 479 -4.39 -12.38 -54.86
N PRO A 480 -4.11 -13.70 -54.85
CA PRO A 480 -3.36 -14.35 -53.78
C PRO A 480 -1.92 -13.82 -53.75
N ILE A 481 -1.44 -13.49 -52.55
CA ILE A 481 -0.05 -13.12 -52.29
C ILE A 481 0.76 -14.40 -52.34
N ASN A 482 1.73 -14.46 -53.27
CA ASN A 482 2.67 -15.58 -53.41
C ASN A 482 3.54 -15.68 -52.17
N ASP A 483 3.68 -16.91 -51.64
CA ASP A 483 4.65 -17.32 -50.64
C ASP A 483 6.09 -17.21 -51.20
N GLU A 484 6.69 -16.02 -51.15
CA GLU A 484 8.14 -15.92 -51.27
C GLU A 484 8.72 -15.72 -49.86
N ALA A 485 9.60 -16.64 -49.51
CA ALA A 485 10.27 -16.75 -48.21
C ALA A 485 10.93 -15.42 -47.81
N PHE A 486 10.55 -14.89 -46.68
CA PHE A 486 11.15 -13.69 -46.06
C PHE A 486 12.55 -14.06 -45.53
N ASP A 487 13.60 -13.57 -46.23
CA ASP A 487 15.00 -13.75 -45.87
C ASP A 487 15.38 -12.76 -44.73
N PHE A 488 15.63 -13.29 -43.54
CA PHE A 488 16.01 -12.54 -42.34
C PHE A 488 17.43 -11.94 -42.37
N THR A 489 18.21 -12.09 -43.44
CA THR A 489 19.59 -11.60 -43.52
C THR A 489 19.73 -10.13 -43.92
N GLN A 490 18.64 -9.40 -44.19
CA GLN A 490 18.67 -8.02 -44.68
C GLN A 490 18.33 -6.93 -43.62
N LEU A 491 18.23 -7.27 -42.33
CA LEU A 491 17.91 -6.30 -41.27
C LEU A 491 19.08 -5.42 -40.80
N GLY A 492 20.21 -5.43 -41.50
CA GLY A 492 21.44 -4.69 -41.15
C GLY A 492 21.65 -3.32 -41.83
N LYS A 493 20.75 -2.84 -42.67
CA LYS A 493 21.00 -1.61 -43.44
C LYS A 493 19.85 -0.60 -43.41
N ASN A 494 19.52 -0.10 -42.21
CA ASN A 494 18.66 1.07 -42.10
C ASN A 494 19.50 2.29 -41.64
N PRO A 495 19.64 3.37 -42.44
CA PRO A 495 20.58 4.48 -42.17
C PRO A 495 20.15 5.46 -41.07
N LEU A 496 19.11 5.17 -40.27
CA LEU A 496 18.53 6.10 -39.30
C LEU A 496 18.91 5.83 -37.83
N LEU A 497 19.80 4.88 -37.54
CA LEU A 497 20.30 4.65 -36.19
C LEU A 497 21.81 4.87 -36.12
N LYS A 498 22.22 6.15 -35.96
CA LYS A 498 23.58 6.49 -35.53
C LYS A 498 23.62 6.63 -34.00
N PRO A 499 24.65 6.11 -33.32
CA PRO A 499 24.79 6.24 -31.87
C PRO A 499 25.12 7.70 -31.47
N ALA A 500 24.60 8.12 -30.30
CA ALA A 500 24.56 9.48 -29.78
C ALA A 500 25.91 10.05 -29.27
N SER A 501 27.03 9.79 -29.93
CA SER A 501 28.35 10.26 -29.50
C SER A 501 29.05 11.27 -30.43
N GLN A 502 28.35 11.82 -31.42
CA GLN A 502 28.92 12.86 -32.30
C GLN A 502 27.86 13.91 -32.70
N LEU A 503 27.55 14.83 -31.80
CA LEU A 503 26.92 16.10 -32.13
C LEU A 503 27.80 17.24 -31.66
N PRO A 504 28.12 18.24 -32.49
CA PRO A 504 28.95 19.38 -32.10
C PRO A 504 28.16 20.37 -31.25
N ILE A 505 28.87 21.00 -30.31
CA ILE A 505 28.39 22.06 -29.40
C ILE A 505 28.12 23.32 -30.26
N PRO A 506 26.94 23.97 -30.20
CA PRO A 506 26.74 25.27 -30.84
C PRO A 506 27.32 26.38 -29.99
N THR A 507 28.22 27.17 -30.55
CA THR A 507 28.70 28.45 -30.04
C THR A 507 27.61 29.53 -30.18
N ALA A 508 27.57 30.42 -29.18
CA ALA A 508 26.66 31.55 -29.07
C ALA A 508 26.79 32.55 -30.24
N SER A 509 25.64 32.84 -30.89
CA SER A 509 25.28 34.16 -31.45
C SER A 509 24.00 34.03 -32.28
N ALA A 510 22.91 34.56 -31.80
CA ALA A 510 21.87 35.27 -32.58
C ALA A 510 20.72 35.64 -31.65
N GLN A 511 20.73 36.88 -31.18
CA GLN A 511 19.53 37.63 -30.85
C GLN A 511 18.73 37.82 -32.17
N GLU A 512 17.40 37.84 -32.02
CA GLU A 512 16.34 38.09 -32.99
C GLU A 512 15.53 36.84 -33.38
N THR A 513 14.44 36.71 -32.67
CA THR A 513 13.06 36.46 -33.13
C THR A 513 12.24 35.96 -31.93
N ALA A 514 11.89 36.88 -31.04
CA ALA A 514 10.93 36.68 -29.96
C ALA A 514 9.64 37.44 -30.29
N GLN A 515 8.80 36.91 -31.18
CA GLN A 515 7.47 37.50 -31.43
C GLN A 515 6.39 36.57 -32.01
N GLU A 516 6.58 35.24 -32.06
CA GLU A 516 5.53 34.34 -32.59
C GLU A 516 5.19 33.12 -31.71
N SER A 517 5.41 33.19 -30.36
CA SER A 517 5.08 32.10 -29.45
C SER A 517 4.11 32.47 -28.33
N THR A 518 3.32 33.54 -28.48
CA THR A 518 2.38 34.01 -27.45
C THR A 518 0.93 33.54 -27.63
N ASP A 519 0.60 32.80 -28.68
CA ASP A 519 -0.78 32.33 -28.93
C ASP A 519 -1.04 30.84 -28.66
N LEU A 520 -0.03 30.07 -28.27
CA LEU A 520 -0.19 28.63 -27.93
C LEU A 520 -0.21 28.35 -26.42
N GLN A 521 -0.15 29.38 -25.57
CA GLN A 521 -0.24 29.24 -24.10
C GLN A 521 -1.60 29.60 -23.50
N LYS A 522 -2.63 29.84 -24.31
CA LYS A 522 -3.97 30.20 -23.81
C LYS A 522 -4.95 29.03 -23.65
N ASP A 523 -4.63 27.81 -24.10
CA ASP A 523 -5.56 26.68 -24.02
C ASP A 523 -5.24 25.62 -22.95
N ILE A 524 -4.30 25.88 -22.02
CA ILE A 524 -3.99 24.96 -20.89
C ILE A 524 -4.30 25.61 -19.53
N SER A 525 -5.33 26.43 -19.45
CA SER A 525 -5.78 26.98 -18.17
C SER A 525 -7.28 26.73 -17.92
N ILE A 526 -7.75 25.51 -18.10
CA ILE A 526 -9.08 25.08 -17.62
C ILE A 526 -8.98 23.67 -17.04
N PHE A 527 -8.39 23.54 -15.87
CA PHE A 527 -8.77 22.55 -14.86
C PHE A 527 -8.58 23.17 -13.49
N ASN A 528 -9.47 24.10 -13.16
CA ASN A 528 -9.67 24.59 -11.81
C ASN A 528 -10.43 23.49 -11.04
N VAL A 529 -9.69 22.58 -10.41
CA VAL A 529 -10.19 21.47 -9.58
C VAL A 529 -10.85 21.97 -8.27
N ASP A 530 -10.67 23.23 -7.92
CA ASP A 530 -11.11 23.78 -6.62
C ASP A 530 -12.58 24.17 -6.50
N LYS A 531 -13.34 24.28 -7.60
CA LYS A 531 -14.78 24.64 -7.50
C LYS A 531 -15.71 23.44 -7.58
N THR A 532 -15.33 22.37 -8.25
CA THR A 532 -16.17 21.15 -8.35
C THR A 532 -16.09 20.28 -7.10
N ASN A 533 -14.98 20.28 -6.38
CA ASN A 533 -14.85 19.53 -5.12
C ASN A 533 -15.66 20.12 -3.96
N LYS A 534 -15.87 21.45 -3.93
CA LYS A 534 -16.75 22.07 -2.90
C LYS A 534 -18.22 21.73 -3.13
N THR A 535 -18.69 21.72 -4.38
CA THR A 535 -20.09 21.38 -4.71
C THR A 535 -20.40 19.90 -4.47
N ASN A 536 -19.47 18.99 -4.78
CA ASN A 536 -19.66 17.56 -4.51
C ASN A 536 -19.55 17.22 -3.01
N ALA A 537 -18.71 17.91 -2.25
CA ALA A 537 -18.64 17.77 -0.80
C ALA A 537 -19.87 18.34 -0.08
N GLU A 538 -20.44 19.43 -0.58
CA GLU A 538 -21.70 20.00 -0.06
C GLU A 538 -22.93 19.20 -0.47
N ILE A 539 -22.97 18.65 -1.69
CA ILE A 539 -24.03 17.73 -2.14
C ILE A 539 -24.00 16.43 -1.32
N ASN A 540 -22.80 15.91 -0.99
CA ASN A 540 -22.68 14.76 -0.11
C ASN A 540 -22.99 15.08 1.37
N LYS A 541 -22.66 16.28 1.89
CA LYS A 541 -23.06 16.70 3.24
C LYS A 541 -24.58 16.85 3.39
N ASN A 542 -25.28 17.33 2.38
CA ASN A 542 -26.73 17.43 2.40
C ASN A 542 -27.46 16.09 2.22
N LYS A 543 -26.80 15.06 1.64
CA LYS A 543 -27.31 13.66 1.63
C LYS A 543 -27.11 12.91 2.95
N LEU A 544 -26.20 13.36 3.82
CA LEU A 544 -25.87 12.73 5.11
C LEU A 544 -26.89 13.01 6.24
N GLN A 545 -27.95 13.75 6.00
CA GLN A 545 -29.01 13.97 7.02
C GLN A 545 -30.17 12.97 6.95
N ASN A 546 -30.16 12.02 6.02
CA ASN A 546 -31.09 10.90 6.08
C ASN A 546 -30.52 9.78 6.95
N ASN A 547 -31.06 9.64 8.14
CA ASN A 547 -30.78 8.65 9.20
C ASN A 547 -31.14 7.21 8.77
N THR A 548 -30.78 6.80 7.54
CA THR A 548 -31.04 5.44 7.01
C THR A 548 -29.96 4.50 7.50
N LYS A 549 -30.35 3.57 8.36
CA LYS A 549 -29.46 2.52 8.86
C LYS A 549 -28.94 1.66 7.71
N LEU A 550 -27.66 1.28 7.76
CA LEU A 550 -27.08 0.31 6.84
C LEU A 550 -27.81 -1.04 6.96
N GLN A 551 -28.35 -1.52 5.85
CA GLN A 551 -29.04 -2.80 5.76
C GLN A 551 -28.03 -3.93 5.59
N ILE A 552 -28.06 -4.89 6.49
CA ILE A 552 -27.16 -6.05 6.48
C ILE A 552 -27.94 -7.26 5.99
N ILE A 553 -27.46 -7.88 4.92
CA ILE A 553 -28.02 -9.10 4.35
C ILE A 553 -27.09 -10.28 4.67
N PRO A 554 -27.44 -11.11 5.66
CA PRO A 554 -26.64 -12.29 5.99
C PRO A 554 -26.80 -13.37 4.93
N VAL A 555 -25.67 -13.95 4.49
CA VAL A 555 -25.63 -15.06 3.54
C VAL A 555 -24.80 -16.21 4.10
N GLU A 556 -25.29 -17.44 3.93
CA GLU A 556 -24.63 -18.66 4.39
C GLU A 556 -23.73 -19.27 3.30
N ASN A 557 -24.08 -19.02 2.05
CA ASN A 557 -23.40 -19.61 0.90
C ASN A 557 -23.51 -18.71 -0.34
N LEU A 558 -22.68 -18.99 -1.34
CA LEU A 558 -22.62 -18.27 -2.60
C LEU A 558 -23.97 -18.29 -3.34
N GLN A 559 -24.72 -19.38 -3.25
CA GLN A 559 -26.03 -19.50 -3.92
C GLN A 559 -27.06 -18.49 -3.39
N GLN A 560 -27.09 -18.29 -2.06
CA GLN A 560 -27.95 -17.26 -1.45
C GLN A 560 -27.52 -15.86 -1.89
N ALA A 561 -26.20 -15.58 -1.90
CA ALA A 561 -25.67 -14.28 -2.29
C ALA A 561 -26.04 -13.95 -3.76
N LEU A 562 -25.89 -14.89 -4.68
CA LEU A 562 -26.28 -14.72 -6.08
C LEU A 562 -27.79 -14.56 -6.25
N HIS A 563 -28.58 -15.26 -5.45
CA HIS A 563 -30.04 -15.10 -5.46
C HIS A 563 -30.50 -13.72 -5.02
N VAL A 564 -29.81 -13.11 -4.03
CA VAL A 564 -30.04 -11.71 -3.60
C VAL A 564 -29.79 -10.74 -4.76
N LEU A 565 -28.84 -11.01 -5.63
CA LEU A 565 -28.58 -10.22 -6.84
C LEU A 565 -29.57 -10.54 -7.99
N GLY A 566 -30.50 -11.47 -7.82
CA GLY A 566 -31.45 -11.86 -8.88
C GLY A 566 -30.93 -12.93 -9.83
N ILE A 567 -29.73 -13.47 -9.61
CA ILE A 567 -29.14 -14.56 -10.41
C ILE A 567 -29.67 -15.90 -9.92
N LYS A 568 -30.70 -16.45 -10.61
CA LYS A 568 -31.39 -17.70 -10.21
C LYS A 568 -30.61 -18.93 -10.65
N SER A 569 -30.58 -19.98 -9.81
CA SER A 569 -30.13 -21.32 -10.21
C SER A 569 -31.27 -22.11 -10.87
N ASN A 570 -31.03 -22.76 -12.02
CA ASN A 570 -32.00 -23.58 -12.72
C ASN A 570 -32.24 -24.99 -12.06
N ARG A 571 -32.18 -25.10 -10.73
CA ARG A 571 -32.39 -26.39 -10.05
C ARG A 571 -33.78 -27.00 -10.28
N ALA A 572 -34.77 -26.17 -10.63
CA ALA A 572 -36.15 -26.64 -10.82
C ALA A 572 -36.39 -27.52 -12.06
N LYS A 573 -35.48 -27.57 -13.04
CA LYS A 573 -35.61 -28.44 -14.21
C LYS A 573 -35.11 -29.87 -13.97
N ASN A 574 -34.10 -30.07 -13.13
CA ASN A 574 -33.54 -31.42 -12.91
C ASN A 574 -34.35 -32.29 -11.94
N GLU A 575 -35.11 -31.69 -11.01
CA GLU A 575 -36.00 -32.48 -10.15
C GLU A 575 -37.24 -33.00 -10.88
N ARG A 576 -37.66 -32.39 -11.98
CA ARG A 576 -38.72 -32.92 -12.83
C ARG A 576 -38.25 -34.08 -13.71
N PHE A 577 -36.98 -34.08 -14.16
CA PHE A 577 -36.42 -35.19 -14.95
C PHE A 577 -36.16 -36.46 -14.12
N THR A 578 -35.77 -36.31 -12.85
CA THR A 578 -35.54 -37.46 -11.95
C THR A 578 -36.88 -38.07 -11.48
N LYS A 579 -37.94 -37.27 -11.33
CA LYS A 579 -39.29 -37.80 -10.98
C LYS A 579 -40.00 -38.46 -12.16
N GLN A 580 -39.70 -38.10 -13.41
CA GLN A 580 -40.26 -38.76 -14.58
C GLN A 580 -39.60 -40.11 -14.89
N ASN A 581 -38.33 -40.31 -14.54
CA ASN A 581 -37.64 -41.59 -14.76
C ASN A 581 -37.86 -42.61 -13.63
N HIS A 582 -38.46 -42.23 -12.48
CA HIS A 582 -38.85 -43.17 -11.41
C HIS A 582 -40.32 -43.58 -11.47
N SER A 583 -41.09 -43.08 -12.43
CA SER A 583 -42.46 -43.49 -12.66
C SER A 583 -42.64 -44.41 -13.90
N GLN A 584 -41.52 -44.84 -14.52
CA GLN A 584 -41.48 -45.76 -15.66
C GLN A 584 -40.67 -47.04 -15.42
N THR A 585 -40.29 -47.30 -14.17
CA THR A 585 -39.80 -48.62 -13.72
C THR A 585 -40.79 -49.12 -12.62
#